data_adcbdb820e564f725ed4e46c5ea0d969
#
_entry.id   adcbdb820e564f725ed4e46c5ea0d969
#
_cell.length_a   1.000
_cell.length_b   1.000
_cell.length_c   1.000
_cell.angle_alpha   90.00
_cell.angle_beta   90.00
_cell.angle_gamma   90.00
#
_symmetry.space_group_name_H-M   'P 1'
#
loop_
_entity.id
_entity.type
_entity.pdbx_description
1 polymer ?
#
loop_
_entity_poly.entity_id
_entity_poly.type
_entity_poly.pdbx_seq_one_letter_code
_entity_poly.pdbx_strand_id
1 'polypeptide(L)'
;MTADSRTEEARGQVSDAVKGNWVDRLAPSWSRPYLRLSRADRPIGTWLLLLPCWWGLLLGILTDGRPVMGDLWIFVGCGIGAFLMRGAGCTWNDITDRDIDGSVERTKSRPIPSGQVSLRQAVIWMLLQAFLASLILFTFHKVAIYLGILALLPVAIYPFAKRFTWWPQVFLGIAFNWGILLAFAAHTGTVTIATMIMYIAAIFWTLFYDTIYAHQDREDDALIGVKSTARLFGAKTVQWLWLFIALFGVLTIFSLVLSTQGTSLLAALLGVCAFEAHLIWQISRFDADDQSGLLRLFRSNRDAGLIVVVFWGCAAFL
;
A
#
# COMPACT_ATOMS: atom_id res chain seq x y z
N MET A 1 20.10 27.42 -0.45
CA MET A 1 18.72 27.39 0.08
C MET A 1 17.99 28.61 -0.46
N THR A 2 17.00 28.39 -1.30
CA THR A 2 16.17 29.47 -1.86
C THR A 2 15.22 30.01 -0.80
N ALA A 3 14.76 31.27 -0.93
CA ALA A 3 13.81 31.89 0.01
C ALA A 3 12.52 31.06 0.15
N ASP A 4 12.15 30.31 -0.88
CA ASP A 4 10.99 29.43 -0.94
C ASP A 4 11.13 28.20 -0.01
N SER A 5 12.33 27.61 0.08
CA SER A 5 12.60 26.48 0.99
C SER A 5 12.51 26.87 2.47
N ARG A 6 12.89 28.09 2.84
CA ARG A 6 12.77 28.59 4.22
C ARG A 6 11.32 28.84 4.64
N THR A 7 10.45 29.24 3.70
CA THR A 7 9.02 29.41 3.98
C THR A 7 8.28 28.07 4.08
N GLU A 8 8.70 27.04 3.35
CA GLU A 8 8.16 25.67 3.43
C GLU A 8 8.58 24.99 4.75
N GLU A 9 9.84 25.10 5.16
CA GLU A 9 10.32 24.63 6.48
C GLU A 9 9.60 25.33 7.65
N ALA A 10 9.36 26.63 7.56
CA ALA A 10 8.61 27.37 8.58
C ALA A 10 7.15 26.92 8.71
N ARG A 11 6.58 26.28 7.67
CA ARG A 11 5.23 25.68 7.67
C ARG A 11 5.21 24.22 8.09
N GLY A 12 6.38 23.62 8.39
CA GLY A 12 6.52 22.19 8.75
C GLY A 12 6.09 21.23 7.64
N GLN A 13 6.19 21.65 6.38
CA GLN A 13 5.87 20.77 5.23
C GLN A 13 6.97 19.73 5.04
N VAL A 14 6.57 18.53 4.65
CA VAL A 14 7.49 17.43 4.41
C VAL A 14 7.89 17.43 2.93
N SER A 15 9.18 17.21 2.64
CA SER A 15 9.76 17.34 1.28
C SER A 15 9.09 16.47 0.21
N ASP A 16 8.58 15.28 0.58
CA ASP A 16 7.94 14.32 -0.30
C ASP A 16 6.40 14.44 -0.34
N ALA A 17 5.82 15.46 0.31
CA ALA A 17 4.38 15.75 0.26
C ALA A 17 3.94 16.20 -1.15
N VAL A 18 2.67 15.95 -1.48
CA VAL A 18 2.08 16.48 -2.73
C VAL A 18 1.92 17.99 -2.60
N LYS A 19 2.52 18.76 -3.52
CA LYS A 19 2.36 20.23 -3.52
C LYS A 19 0.89 20.62 -3.59
N GLY A 20 0.49 21.53 -2.68
CA GLY A 20 -0.88 22.02 -2.63
C GLY A 20 -1.92 20.99 -2.19
N ASN A 21 -1.51 19.98 -1.40
CA ASN A 21 -2.40 18.97 -0.85
C ASN A 21 -3.46 19.57 0.10
N TRP A 22 -4.53 18.81 0.35
CA TRP A 22 -5.66 19.24 1.17
C TRP A 22 -5.31 19.49 2.63
N VAL A 23 -4.30 18.76 3.17
CA VAL A 23 -3.85 18.93 4.57
C VAL A 23 -3.31 20.35 4.79
N ASP A 24 -2.51 20.84 3.83
CA ASP A 24 -1.93 22.18 3.94
C ASP A 24 -2.91 23.30 3.63
N ARG A 25 -3.92 23.02 2.77
CA ARG A 25 -4.89 24.03 2.33
C ARG A 25 -6.12 24.14 3.24
N LEU A 26 -6.67 23.00 3.66
CA LEU A 26 -7.99 22.93 4.29
C LEU A 26 -7.94 22.54 5.78
N ALA A 27 -6.95 21.74 6.19
CA ALA A 27 -6.91 21.25 7.56
C ALA A 27 -6.52 22.36 8.56
N PRO A 28 -7.13 22.39 9.76
CA PRO A 28 -6.73 23.27 10.84
C PRO A 28 -5.24 23.09 11.20
N SER A 29 -4.54 24.18 11.55
CA SER A 29 -3.09 24.15 11.80
C SER A 29 -2.68 23.13 12.88
N TRP A 30 -3.48 22.98 13.93
CA TRP A 30 -3.23 22.03 15.02
C TRP A 30 -3.30 20.55 14.59
N SER A 31 -4.08 20.22 13.57
CA SER A 31 -4.25 18.85 13.09
C SER A 31 -3.22 18.44 12.01
N ARG A 32 -2.61 19.42 11.34
CA ARG A 32 -1.67 19.16 10.22
C ARG A 32 -0.52 18.23 10.57
N PRO A 33 0.18 18.36 11.72
CA PRO A 33 1.26 17.44 12.06
C PRO A 33 0.77 15.98 12.21
N TYR A 34 -0.42 15.76 12.76
CA TYR A 34 -1.01 14.43 12.90
C TYR A 34 -1.45 13.83 11.57
N LEU A 35 -2.05 14.64 10.69
CA LEU A 35 -2.42 14.23 9.34
C LEU A 35 -1.19 13.91 8.48
N ARG A 36 -0.08 14.63 8.67
CA ARG A 36 1.21 14.35 8.03
C ARG A 36 1.84 13.07 8.56
N LEU A 37 1.75 12.77 9.86
CA LEU A 37 2.10 11.46 10.41
C LEU A 37 1.33 10.33 9.73
N SER A 38 0.03 10.54 9.51
CA SER A 38 -0.85 9.58 8.82
C SER A 38 -0.64 9.53 7.30
N ARG A 39 0.28 10.32 6.73
CA ARG A 39 0.52 10.43 5.28
C ARG A 39 -0.74 10.84 4.48
N ALA A 40 -1.68 11.57 5.08
CA ALA A 40 -2.87 12.08 4.42
C ALA A 40 -2.57 13.13 3.34
N ASP A 41 -1.39 13.75 3.40
CA ASP A 41 -0.79 14.65 2.40
C ASP A 41 -0.27 13.95 1.15
N ARG A 42 -0.20 12.60 1.16
CA ARG A 42 0.29 11.75 0.06
C ARG A 42 -0.49 10.43 -0.01
N PRO A 43 -1.69 10.43 -0.60
CA PRO A 43 -2.67 9.36 -0.47
C PRO A 43 -2.32 8.06 -1.20
N ILE A 44 -1.26 8.03 -2.03
CA ILE A 44 -0.92 6.83 -2.82
C ILE A 44 -0.78 5.57 -1.95
N GLY A 45 -0.13 5.66 -0.78
CA GLY A 45 0.03 4.51 0.10
C GLY A 45 -1.30 4.01 0.69
N THR A 46 -2.29 4.88 0.86
CA THR A 46 -3.66 4.48 1.24
C THR A 46 -4.33 3.69 0.13
N TRP A 47 -4.18 4.13 -1.13
CA TRP A 47 -4.68 3.39 -2.29
C TRP A 47 -4.05 2.01 -2.41
N LEU A 48 -2.72 1.91 -2.26
CA LEU A 48 -2.00 0.64 -2.35
C LEU A 48 -2.36 -0.35 -1.22
N LEU A 49 -2.83 0.14 -0.07
CA LEU A 49 -3.36 -0.68 1.01
C LEU A 49 -4.83 -1.07 0.78
N LEU A 50 -5.64 -0.17 0.18
CA LEU A 50 -7.06 -0.35 -0.04
C LEU A 50 -7.37 -1.28 -1.22
N LEU A 51 -6.66 -1.13 -2.33
CA LEU A 51 -6.92 -1.89 -3.56
C LEU A 51 -6.91 -3.41 -3.34
N PRO A 52 -5.95 -3.99 -2.61
CA PRO A 52 -5.99 -5.40 -2.23
C PRO A 52 -7.26 -5.81 -1.46
N CYS A 53 -7.80 -4.94 -0.60
CA CYS A 53 -9.06 -5.23 0.07
C CYS A 53 -10.20 -5.36 -0.93
N TRP A 54 -10.32 -4.42 -1.87
CA TRP A 54 -11.36 -4.46 -2.90
C TRP A 54 -11.18 -5.64 -3.84
N TRP A 55 -9.93 -6.03 -4.18
CA TRP A 55 -9.67 -7.24 -4.96
C TRP A 55 -10.13 -8.50 -4.21
N GLY A 56 -9.87 -8.58 -2.90
CA GLY A 56 -10.32 -9.70 -2.08
C GLY A 56 -11.84 -9.80 -1.99
N LEU A 57 -12.54 -8.67 -1.82
CA LEU A 57 -13.99 -8.63 -1.84
C LEU A 57 -14.55 -9.09 -3.19
N LEU A 58 -14.04 -8.54 -4.29
CA LEU A 58 -14.50 -8.87 -5.63
C LEU A 58 -14.20 -10.35 -5.99
N LEU A 59 -13.05 -10.87 -5.58
CA LEU A 59 -12.75 -12.29 -5.73
C LEU A 59 -13.75 -13.17 -4.94
N GLY A 60 -14.16 -12.72 -3.75
CA GLY A 60 -15.20 -13.40 -2.97
C GLY A 60 -16.54 -13.42 -3.71
N ILE A 61 -16.97 -12.28 -4.23
CA ILE A 61 -18.22 -12.19 -5.02
C ILE A 61 -18.16 -13.07 -6.28
N LEU A 62 -17.01 -13.08 -6.99
CA LEU A 62 -16.79 -13.95 -8.14
C LEU A 62 -16.81 -15.45 -7.78
N THR A 63 -16.36 -15.79 -6.57
CA THR A 63 -16.37 -17.18 -6.07
C THR A 63 -17.79 -17.64 -5.74
N ASP A 64 -18.59 -16.81 -5.09
CA ASP A 64 -19.96 -17.13 -4.69
C ASP A 64 -20.97 -16.88 -5.83
N GLY A 65 -20.55 -16.17 -6.89
CA GLY A 65 -21.36 -15.86 -8.08
C GLY A 65 -22.47 -14.85 -7.83
N ARG A 66 -22.45 -14.12 -6.71
CA ARG A 66 -23.48 -13.12 -6.39
C ARG A 66 -23.01 -12.04 -5.42
N PRO A 67 -23.23 -10.76 -5.70
CA PRO A 67 -23.08 -9.70 -4.73
C PRO A 67 -24.24 -9.73 -3.70
N VAL A 68 -23.93 -9.33 -2.46
CA VAL A 68 -24.91 -9.17 -1.39
C VAL A 68 -24.89 -7.73 -0.86
N MET A 69 -26.00 -7.28 -0.22
CA MET A 69 -26.07 -5.89 0.27
C MET A 69 -24.96 -5.55 1.28
N GLY A 70 -24.48 -6.54 2.02
CA GLY A 70 -23.36 -6.38 2.97
C GLY A 70 -22.03 -5.99 2.31
N ASP A 71 -21.84 -6.27 1.01
CA ASP A 71 -20.59 -5.98 0.29
C ASP A 71 -20.33 -4.50 0.16
N LEU A 72 -21.39 -3.69 0.05
CA LEU A 72 -21.25 -2.23 0.06
C LEU A 72 -20.63 -1.74 1.36
N TRP A 73 -21.02 -2.34 2.50
CA TRP A 73 -20.42 -2.01 3.79
C TRP A 73 -18.97 -2.50 3.88
N ILE A 74 -18.66 -3.69 3.39
CA ILE A 74 -17.27 -4.19 3.34
C ILE A 74 -16.42 -3.26 2.46
N PHE A 75 -16.91 -2.85 1.28
CA PHE A 75 -16.24 -1.95 0.37
C PHE A 75 -15.92 -0.59 1.02
N VAL A 76 -16.90 0.05 1.66
CA VAL A 76 -16.75 1.35 2.34
C VAL A 76 -15.91 1.20 3.61
N GLY A 77 -16.19 0.16 4.42
CA GLY A 77 -15.48 -0.11 5.66
C GLY A 77 -13.99 -0.37 5.43
N CYS A 78 -13.62 -1.11 4.37
CA CYS A 78 -12.23 -1.26 3.94
C CYS A 78 -11.60 0.09 3.55
N GLY A 79 -12.34 0.99 2.90
CA GLY A 79 -11.88 2.34 2.55
C GLY A 79 -11.50 3.15 3.79
N ILE A 80 -12.40 3.21 4.78
CA ILE A 80 -12.16 3.92 6.04
C ILE A 80 -11.05 3.21 6.83
N GLY A 81 -11.09 1.88 6.92
CA GLY A 81 -10.10 1.05 7.61
C GLY A 81 -8.69 1.22 7.03
N ALA A 82 -8.57 1.22 5.70
CA ALA A 82 -7.28 1.43 5.03
C ALA A 82 -6.71 2.83 5.32
N PHE A 83 -7.53 3.88 5.32
CA PHE A 83 -7.09 5.23 5.68
C PHE A 83 -6.56 5.29 7.12
N LEU A 84 -7.31 4.73 8.07
CA LEU A 84 -6.93 4.71 9.49
C LEU A 84 -5.70 3.84 9.74
N MET A 85 -5.67 2.61 9.21
CA MET A 85 -4.55 1.69 9.40
C MET A 85 -3.29 2.12 8.66
N ARG A 86 -3.42 2.78 7.50
CA ARG A 86 -2.28 3.44 6.84
C ARG A 86 -1.69 4.50 7.75
N GLY A 87 -2.53 5.33 8.36
CA GLY A 87 -2.09 6.36 9.31
C GLY A 87 -1.38 5.76 10.53
N ALA A 88 -1.97 4.73 11.15
CA ALA A 88 -1.38 4.04 12.29
C ALA A 88 -0.03 3.39 11.93
N GLY A 89 0.04 2.66 10.79
CA GLY A 89 1.26 2.01 10.34
C GLY A 89 2.38 3.01 9.97
N CYS A 90 2.06 4.14 9.35
CA CYS A 90 3.04 5.20 9.09
C CYS A 90 3.55 5.84 10.38
N THR A 91 2.66 6.08 11.34
CA THR A 91 3.05 6.60 12.65
C THR A 91 3.96 5.62 13.38
N TRP A 92 3.66 4.31 13.33
CA TRP A 92 4.52 3.25 13.86
C TRP A 92 5.91 3.27 13.21
N ASN A 93 5.96 3.37 11.87
CA ASN A 93 7.22 3.47 11.16
C ASN A 93 8.04 4.71 11.58
N ASP A 94 7.41 5.89 11.70
CA ASP A 94 8.09 7.12 12.11
C ASP A 94 8.56 7.03 13.59
N ILE A 95 7.85 6.32 14.46
CA ILE A 95 8.26 6.06 15.85
C ILE A 95 9.53 5.17 15.89
N THR A 96 9.54 4.09 15.09
CA THR A 96 10.66 3.13 15.06
C THR A 96 11.90 3.67 14.37
N ASP A 97 11.74 4.57 13.40
CA ASP A 97 12.79 5.15 12.58
C ASP A 97 13.24 6.55 13.04
N ARG A 98 12.69 7.10 14.12
CA ARG A 98 12.87 8.49 14.56
C ARG A 98 14.35 8.94 14.58
N ASP A 99 15.25 8.07 15.05
CA ASP A 99 16.67 8.37 15.20
C ASP A 99 17.38 8.38 13.82
N ILE A 100 16.95 7.50 12.91
CA ILE A 100 17.41 7.45 11.52
C ILE A 100 16.88 8.66 10.75
N ASP A 101 15.58 8.93 10.86
CA ASP A 101 14.90 10.02 10.16
C ASP A 101 15.46 11.40 10.52
N GLY A 102 15.91 11.58 11.75
CA GLY A 102 16.54 12.82 12.20
C GLY A 102 17.93 13.08 11.57
N SER A 103 18.58 12.03 11.07
CA SER A 103 19.91 12.10 10.44
C SER A 103 19.87 12.28 8.92
N VAL A 104 18.70 12.14 8.30
CA VAL A 104 18.52 12.21 6.83
C VAL A 104 17.82 13.52 6.44
N GLU A 105 18.42 14.28 5.51
CA GLU A 105 17.95 15.60 5.10
C GLU A 105 16.48 15.59 4.65
N ARG A 106 16.07 14.57 3.89
CA ARG A 106 14.70 14.41 3.37
C ARG A 106 13.67 14.16 4.47
N THR A 107 14.02 13.50 5.56
CA THR A 107 13.09 13.03 6.60
C THR A 107 13.15 13.84 7.90
N LYS A 108 14.19 14.65 8.12
CA LYS A 108 14.33 15.49 9.32
C LYS A 108 13.16 16.46 9.55
N SER A 109 12.44 16.85 8.49
CA SER A 109 11.25 17.72 8.57
C SER A 109 9.96 16.98 8.96
N ARG A 110 9.99 15.63 9.10
CA ARG A 110 8.85 14.85 9.58
C ARG A 110 8.43 15.26 10.99
N PRO A 111 7.14 15.10 11.36
CA PRO A 111 6.59 15.63 12.60
C PRO A 111 7.30 15.19 13.90
N ILE A 112 7.82 13.96 13.98
CA ILE A 112 8.52 13.48 15.18
C ILE A 112 9.94 14.05 15.25
N PRO A 113 10.82 13.87 14.25
CA PRO A 113 12.19 14.41 14.28
C PRO A 113 12.22 15.94 14.42
N SER A 114 11.29 16.65 13.82
CA SER A 114 11.20 18.13 13.88
C SER A 114 10.59 18.66 15.19
N GLY A 115 10.11 17.78 16.08
CA GLY A 115 9.51 18.16 17.35
C GLY A 115 8.09 18.72 17.26
N GLN A 116 7.43 18.66 16.09
CA GLN A 116 6.03 19.10 15.92
C GLN A 116 5.05 18.20 16.70
N VAL A 117 5.39 16.92 16.87
CA VAL A 117 4.62 15.93 17.64
C VAL A 117 5.57 15.17 18.55
N SER A 118 5.26 15.13 19.85
CA SER A 118 6.00 14.33 20.80
C SER A 118 5.75 12.82 20.60
N LEU A 119 6.68 11.98 21.06
CA LEU A 119 6.53 10.52 20.97
C LEU A 119 5.21 10.04 21.64
N ARG A 120 4.87 10.60 22.81
CA ARG A 120 3.63 10.28 23.51
C ARG A 120 2.39 10.60 22.69
N GLN A 121 2.36 11.77 22.07
CA GLN A 121 1.26 12.20 21.20
C GLN A 121 1.16 11.29 19.95
N ALA A 122 2.30 10.93 19.35
CA ALA A 122 2.33 10.01 18.21
C ALA A 122 1.77 8.62 18.56
N VAL A 123 2.13 8.06 19.72
CA VAL A 123 1.59 6.78 20.21
C VAL A 123 0.08 6.88 20.44
N ILE A 124 -0.40 7.94 21.10
CA ILE A 124 -1.85 8.14 21.33
C ILE A 124 -2.60 8.25 19.99
N TRP A 125 -2.05 8.99 19.02
CA TRP A 125 -2.63 9.14 17.69
C TRP A 125 -2.69 7.82 16.92
N MET A 126 -1.62 7.02 16.98
CA MET A 126 -1.57 5.69 16.39
C MET A 126 -2.63 4.76 16.98
N LEU A 127 -2.72 4.71 18.32
CA LEU A 127 -3.69 3.85 19.01
C LEU A 127 -5.13 4.29 18.75
N LEU A 128 -5.40 5.59 18.66
CA LEU A 128 -6.72 6.11 18.31
C LEU A 128 -7.16 5.64 16.91
N GLN A 129 -6.27 5.74 15.92
CA GLN A 129 -6.56 5.27 14.56
C GLN A 129 -6.79 3.76 14.52
N ALA A 130 -5.96 2.98 15.21
CA ALA A 130 -6.13 1.53 15.30
C ALA A 130 -7.44 1.14 16.02
N PHE A 131 -7.79 1.86 17.07
CA PHE A 131 -9.06 1.67 17.80
C PHE A 131 -10.26 1.96 16.89
N LEU A 132 -10.29 3.08 16.19
CA LEU A 132 -11.37 3.41 15.25
C LEU A 132 -11.47 2.39 14.12
N ALA A 133 -10.35 1.90 13.59
CA ALA A 133 -10.35 0.85 12.59
C ALA A 133 -10.89 -0.48 13.15
N SER A 134 -10.60 -0.80 14.43
CA SER A 134 -11.11 -2.02 15.06
C SER A 134 -12.63 -2.01 15.21
N LEU A 135 -13.24 -0.84 15.42
CA LEU A 135 -14.72 -0.73 15.49
C LEU A 135 -15.36 -1.14 14.16
N ILE A 136 -14.74 -0.81 13.03
CA ILE A 136 -15.21 -1.25 11.70
C ILE A 136 -14.95 -2.75 11.54
N LEU A 137 -13.75 -3.23 11.87
CA LEU A 137 -13.38 -4.63 11.78
C LEU A 137 -14.36 -5.54 12.53
N PHE A 138 -14.79 -5.14 13.72
CA PHE A 138 -15.73 -5.93 14.55
C PHE A 138 -17.15 -6.03 13.98
N THR A 139 -17.46 -5.26 12.94
CA THR A 139 -18.72 -5.42 12.18
C THR A 139 -18.65 -6.48 11.08
N PHE A 140 -17.47 -7.00 10.77
CA PHE A 140 -17.27 -7.99 9.72
C PHE A 140 -17.46 -9.43 10.25
N HIS A 141 -17.37 -10.40 9.34
CA HIS A 141 -17.46 -11.81 9.72
C HIS A 141 -16.29 -12.19 10.66
N LYS A 142 -16.54 -13.12 11.60
CA LYS A 142 -15.56 -13.55 12.63
C LYS A 142 -14.20 -13.96 12.08
N VAL A 143 -14.15 -14.62 10.90
CA VAL A 143 -12.89 -15.01 10.26
C VAL A 143 -12.10 -13.77 9.83
N ALA A 144 -12.77 -12.75 9.28
CA ALA A 144 -12.13 -11.48 8.94
C ALA A 144 -11.61 -10.76 10.20
N ILE A 145 -12.32 -10.84 11.33
CA ILE A 145 -11.86 -10.28 12.61
C ILE A 145 -10.55 -10.94 13.04
N TYR A 146 -10.48 -12.28 13.03
CA TYR A 146 -9.23 -13.00 13.37
C TYR A 146 -8.08 -12.65 12.43
N LEU A 147 -8.35 -12.55 11.12
CA LEU A 147 -7.35 -12.13 10.13
C LEU A 147 -6.89 -10.69 10.38
N GLY A 148 -7.80 -9.78 10.72
CA GLY A 148 -7.47 -8.39 11.03
C GLY A 148 -6.58 -8.25 12.27
N ILE A 149 -6.82 -9.05 13.30
CA ILE A 149 -5.96 -9.10 14.49
C ILE A 149 -4.59 -9.69 14.14
N LEU A 150 -4.57 -10.78 13.38
CA LEU A 150 -3.32 -11.43 12.93
C LEU A 150 -2.47 -10.51 12.04
N ALA A 151 -3.09 -9.62 11.25
CA ALA A 151 -2.41 -8.63 10.43
C ALA A 151 -1.49 -7.68 11.22
N LEU A 152 -1.73 -7.51 12.51
CA LEU A 152 -0.88 -6.67 13.36
C LEU A 152 0.56 -7.21 13.47
N LEU A 153 0.76 -8.52 13.32
CA LEU A 153 2.11 -9.12 13.36
C LEU A 153 2.99 -8.64 12.20
N PRO A 154 2.62 -8.82 10.92
CA PRO A 154 3.43 -8.31 9.82
C PRO A 154 3.53 -6.77 9.84
N VAL A 155 2.50 -6.05 10.27
CA VAL A 155 2.55 -4.58 10.42
C VAL A 155 3.57 -4.16 11.48
N ALA A 156 3.69 -4.89 12.59
CA ALA A 156 4.68 -4.60 13.63
C ALA A 156 6.11 -4.87 13.18
N ILE A 157 6.32 -5.90 12.34
CA ILE A 157 7.65 -6.39 11.93
C ILE A 157 8.22 -5.59 10.74
N TYR A 158 7.38 -5.18 9.77
CA TYR A 158 7.86 -4.67 8.47
C TYR A 158 8.82 -3.46 8.59
N PRO A 159 8.70 -2.49 9.54
CA PRO A 159 9.65 -1.38 9.60
C PRO A 159 11.08 -1.79 9.91
N PHE A 160 11.23 -2.93 10.59
CA PHE A 160 12.56 -3.46 10.97
C PHE A 160 13.21 -4.26 9.84
N ALA A 161 12.46 -4.69 8.83
CA ALA A 161 12.96 -5.57 7.76
C ALA A 161 14.18 -5.01 7.04
N LYS A 162 14.20 -3.70 6.75
CA LYS A 162 15.32 -3.00 6.11
C LYS A 162 16.65 -3.07 6.87
N ARG A 163 16.62 -3.45 8.16
CA ARG A 163 17.82 -3.58 9.03
C ARG A 163 18.49 -4.93 8.88
N PHE A 164 17.74 -6.00 8.57
CA PHE A 164 18.29 -7.38 8.55
C PHE A 164 18.21 -8.06 7.18
N THR A 165 17.33 -7.66 6.25
CA THR A 165 17.18 -8.31 4.95
C THR A 165 17.34 -7.35 3.78
N TRP A 166 17.76 -7.89 2.61
CA TRP A 166 17.77 -7.18 1.32
C TRP A 166 16.39 -7.14 0.65
N TRP A 167 15.39 -7.85 1.23
CA TRP A 167 14.04 -7.99 0.72
C TRP A 167 12.98 -7.35 1.64
N PRO A 168 13.17 -6.10 2.14
CA PRO A 168 12.17 -5.48 3.00
C PRO A 168 10.81 -5.32 2.30
N GLN A 169 10.79 -5.22 0.97
CA GLN A 169 9.60 -5.15 0.13
C GLN A 169 8.70 -6.37 0.25
N VAL A 170 9.24 -7.54 0.56
CA VAL A 170 8.43 -8.75 0.85
C VAL A 170 7.61 -8.55 2.12
N PHE A 171 8.20 -8.01 3.18
CA PHE A 171 7.51 -7.74 4.44
C PHE A 171 6.43 -6.67 4.27
N LEU A 172 6.72 -5.64 3.47
CA LEU A 172 5.71 -4.66 3.07
C LEU A 172 4.58 -5.33 2.29
N GLY A 173 4.90 -6.18 1.32
CA GLY A 173 3.92 -6.92 0.52
C GLY A 173 3.03 -7.82 1.37
N ILE A 174 3.61 -8.53 2.34
CA ILE A 174 2.86 -9.35 3.31
C ILE A 174 1.85 -8.46 4.07
N ALA A 175 2.28 -7.31 4.59
CA ALA A 175 1.41 -6.43 5.37
C ALA A 175 0.34 -5.73 4.51
N PHE A 176 0.70 -5.20 3.33
CA PHE A 176 -0.20 -4.41 2.49
C PHE A 176 -1.28 -5.24 1.80
N ASN A 177 -0.94 -6.45 1.36
CA ASN A 177 -1.88 -7.29 0.63
C ASN A 177 -2.73 -8.17 1.54
N TRP A 178 -2.54 -8.12 2.86
CA TRP A 178 -3.35 -8.86 3.83
C TRP A 178 -4.85 -8.56 3.71
N GLY A 179 -5.17 -7.39 3.19
CA GLY A 179 -6.53 -6.97 2.89
C GLY A 179 -7.29 -7.91 1.94
N ILE A 180 -6.60 -8.65 1.05
CA ILE A 180 -7.21 -9.67 0.19
C ILE A 180 -7.85 -10.76 1.05
N LEU A 181 -7.09 -11.30 2.00
CA LEU A 181 -7.57 -12.37 2.89
C LEU A 181 -8.72 -11.88 3.76
N LEU A 182 -8.58 -10.67 4.32
CA LEU A 182 -9.56 -10.07 5.21
C LEU A 182 -10.88 -9.78 4.51
N ALA A 183 -10.85 -9.10 3.36
CA ALA A 183 -12.07 -8.68 2.68
C ALA A 183 -12.77 -9.87 1.99
N PHE A 184 -12.02 -10.83 1.46
CA PHE A 184 -12.58 -12.11 0.98
C PHE A 184 -13.32 -12.83 2.12
N ALA A 185 -12.66 -12.97 3.28
CA ALA A 185 -13.27 -13.63 4.44
C ALA A 185 -14.43 -12.82 5.05
N ALA A 186 -14.46 -11.51 4.90
CA ALA A 186 -15.59 -10.69 5.33
C ALA A 186 -16.86 -10.99 4.52
N HIS A 187 -16.72 -11.29 3.21
CA HIS A 187 -17.82 -11.68 2.33
C HIS A 187 -18.18 -13.16 2.49
N THR A 188 -17.21 -14.08 2.34
CA THR A 188 -17.47 -15.54 2.24
C THR A 188 -17.49 -16.26 3.58
N GLY A 189 -16.97 -15.66 4.66
CA GLY A 189 -16.80 -16.31 5.96
C GLY A 189 -15.64 -17.32 6.03
N THR A 190 -14.82 -17.45 5.00
CA THR A 190 -13.74 -18.44 4.90
C THR A 190 -12.51 -17.88 4.17
N VAL A 191 -11.47 -18.69 4.04
CA VAL A 191 -10.30 -18.42 3.17
C VAL A 191 -10.08 -19.65 2.31
N THR A 192 -9.95 -19.45 0.99
CA THR A 192 -9.74 -20.55 0.01
C THR A 192 -8.31 -20.58 -0.47
N ILE A 193 -7.93 -21.67 -1.14
CA ILE A 193 -6.64 -21.79 -1.84
C ILE A 193 -6.50 -20.70 -2.91
N ALA A 194 -7.58 -20.38 -3.63
CA ALA A 194 -7.61 -19.31 -4.62
C ALA A 194 -7.25 -17.96 -4.00
N THR A 195 -7.83 -17.65 -2.83
CA THR A 195 -7.54 -16.40 -2.10
C THR A 195 -6.09 -16.32 -1.63
N MET A 196 -5.52 -17.44 -1.16
CA MET A 196 -4.11 -17.51 -0.77
C MET A 196 -3.18 -17.28 -1.97
N ILE A 197 -3.51 -17.84 -3.13
CA ILE A 197 -2.74 -17.62 -4.37
C ILE A 197 -2.83 -16.16 -4.80
N MET A 198 -4.01 -15.53 -4.75
CA MET A 198 -4.17 -14.12 -5.06
C MET A 198 -3.38 -13.21 -4.11
N TYR A 199 -3.36 -13.55 -2.83
CA TYR A 199 -2.54 -12.85 -1.84
C TYR A 199 -1.05 -12.90 -2.19
N ILE A 200 -0.54 -14.09 -2.56
CA ILE A 200 0.86 -14.26 -2.99
C ILE A 200 1.12 -13.49 -4.29
N ALA A 201 0.20 -13.53 -5.25
CA ALA A 201 0.30 -12.74 -6.48
C ALA A 201 0.47 -11.24 -6.17
N ALA A 202 -0.37 -10.71 -5.30
CA ALA A 202 -0.31 -9.29 -4.95
C ALA A 202 0.99 -8.88 -4.22
N ILE A 203 1.66 -9.80 -3.53
CA ILE A 203 3.01 -9.55 -2.98
C ILE A 203 4.01 -9.28 -4.11
N PHE A 204 3.92 -9.99 -5.26
CA PHE A 204 4.77 -9.70 -6.42
C PHE A 204 4.47 -8.33 -7.03
N TRP A 205 3.22 -7.88 -7.03
CA TRP A 205 2.91 -6.49 -7.40
C TRP A 205 3.55 -5.49 -6.44
N THR A 206 3.53 -5.75 -5.14
CA THR A 206 4.22 -4.89 -4.17
C THR A 206 5.73 -4.87 -4.42
N LEU A 207 6.35 -6.02 -4.68
CA LEU A 207 7.76 -6.10 -5.06
C LEU A 207 8.07 -5.28 -6.31
N PHE A 208 7.16 -5.29 -7.29
CA PHE A 208 7.30 -4.52 -8.52
C PHE A 208 7.32 -3.00 -8.21
N TYR A 209 6.24 -2.46 -7.65
CA TYR A 209 6.13 -1.01 -7.50
C TYR A 209 7.06 -0.44 -6.43
N ASP A 210 7.31 -1.19 -5.36
CA ASP A 210 8.14 -0.69 -4.27
C ASP A 210 9.65 -0.81 -4.59
N THR A 211 10.05 -1.73 -5.46
CA THR A 211 11.39 -1.73 -6.04
C THR A 211 11.62 -0.48 -6.90
N ILE A 212 10.65 -0.10 -7.75
CA ILE A 212 10.72 1.17 -8.52
C ILE A 212 10.84 2.35 -7.56
N TYR A 213 9.99 2.40 -6.52
CA TYR A 213 10.01 3.47 -5.53
C TYR A 213 11.33 3.56 -4.77
N ALA A 214 11.91 2.42 -4.38
CA ALA A 214 13.16 2.34 -3.62
C ALA A 214 14.39 2.87 -4.39
N HIS A 215 14.30 3.03 -5.71
CA HIS A 215 15.36 3.70 -6.48
C HIS A 215 15.50 5.18 -6.13
N GLN A 216 14.44 5.83 -5.59
CA GLN A 216 14.52 7.23 -5.16
C GLN A 216 15.52 7.47 -4.02
N ASP A 217 15.67 6.48 -3.15
CA ASP A 217 16.50 6.58 -1.96
C ASP A 217 17.79 5.76 -2.06
N ARG A 218 18.10 5.18 -3.24
CA ARG A 218 19.20 4.21 -3.42
C ARG A 218 20.55 4.72 -2.93
N GLU A 219 20.87 5.99 -3.18
CA GLU A 219 22.14 6.60 -2.80
C GLU A 219 22.18 6.90 -1.30
N ASP A 220 21.13 7.50 -0.75
CA ASP A 220 21.00 7.80 0.67
C ASP A 220 20.99 6.50 1.49
N ASP A 221 20.25 5.48 1.05
CA ASP A 221 20.23 4.15 1.68
C ASP A 221 21.61 3.49 1.68
N ALA A 222 22.43 3.75 0.66
CA ALA A 222 23.79 3.23 0.60
C ALA A 222 24.70 3.88 1.67
N LEU A 223 24.55 5.17 1.90
CA LEU A 223 25.35 5.93 2.88
C LEU A 223 25.03 5.51 4.32
N ILE A 224 23.77 5.24 4.63
CA ILE A 224 23.30 4.87 5.98
C ILE A 224 23.22 3.35 6.23
N GLY A 225 23.58 2.52 5.22
CA GLY A 225 23.60 1.07 5.34
C GLY A 225 22.23 0.39 5.29
N VAL A 226 21.17 1.08 4.88
CA VAL A 226 19.82 0.51 4.71
C VAL A 226 19.79 -0.43 3.51
N LYS A 227 19.13 -1.57 3.65
CA LYS A 227 19.01 -2.60 2.62
C LYS A 227 17.71 -2.44 1.85
N SER A 228 17.75 -2.60 0.51
CA SER A 228 16.58 -2.59 -0.37
C SER A 228 16.78 -3.44 -1.62
N THR A 229 15.69 -3.83 -2.30
CA THR A 229 15.74 -4.54 -3.58
C THR A 229 16.35 -3.67 -4.69
N ALA A 230 16.16 -2.35 -4.67
CA ALA A 230 16.78 -1.43 -5.63
C ALA A 230 18.31 -1.50 -5.56
N ARG A 231 18.88 -1.58 -4.36
CA ARG A 231 20.33 -1.77 -4.16
C ARG A 231 20.79 -3.18 -4.53
N LEU A 232 19.99 -4.19 -4.19
CA LEU A 232 20.31 -5.61 -4.46
C LEU A 232 20.35 -5.90 -5.96
N PHE A 233 19.38 -5.40 -6.72
CA PHE A 233 19.24 -5.72 -8.14
C PHE A 233 20.11 -4.85 -9.04
N GLY A 234 20.34 -3.60 -8.66
CA GLY A 234 21.17 -2.68 -9.42
C GLY A 234 20.81 -2.64 -10.91
N ALA A 235 21.76 -2.92 -11.80
CA ALA A 235 21.55 -2.95 -13.25
C ALA A 235 20.57 -4.07 -13.73
N LYS A 236 20.29 -5.07 -12.90
CA LYS A 236 19.35 -6.15 -13.21
C LYS A 236 17.90 -5.84 -12.80
N THR A 237 17.61 -4.64 -12.33
CA THR A 237 16.27 -4.26 -11.84
C THR A 237 15.18 -4.58 -12.86
N VAL A 238 15.35 -4.20 -14.13
CA VAL A 238 14.35 -4.44 -15.19
C VAL A 238 14.03 -5.94 -15.34
N GLN A 239 15.02 -6.81 -15.23
CA GLN A 239 14.82 -8.27 -15.33
C GLN A 239 13.95 -8.79 -14.18
N TRP A 240 14.17 -8.27 -12.96
CA TRP A 240 13.35 -8.60 -11.79
C TRP A 240 11.93 -8.06 -11.90
N LEU A 241 11.76 -6.85 -12.44
CA LEU A 241 10.43 -6.28 -12.69
C LEU A 241 9.63 -7.16 -13.67
N TRP A 242 10.24 -7.66 -14.75
CA TRP A 242 9.61 -8.63 -15.66
C TRP A 242 9.22 -9.93 -14.96
N LEU A 243 10.09 -10.46 -14.10
CA LEU A 243 9.76 -11.66 -13.32
C LEU A 243 8.57 -11.43 -12.39
N PHE A 244 8.51 -10.28 -11.72
CA PHE A 244 7.43 -9.98 -10.78
C PHE A 244 6.08 -9.86 -11.47
N ILE A 245 5.99 -9.20 -12.62
CA ILE A 245 4.72 -9.11 -13.36
C ILE A 245 4.32 -10.48 -13.91
N ALA A 246 5.24 -11.26 -14.44
CA ALA A 246 4.93 -12.60 -14.92
C ALA A 246 4.38 -13.52 -13.79
N LEU A 247 4.99 -13.47 -12.60
CA LEU A 247 4.50 -14.22 -11.44
C LEU A 247 3.14 -13.71 -10.96
N PHE A 248 2.93 -12.38 -10.92
CA PHE A 248 1.63 -11.80 -10.62
C PHE A 248 0.55 -12.32 -11.57
N GLY A 249 0.78 -12.22 -12.88
CA GLY A 249 -0.19 -12.63 -13.89
C GLY A 249 -0.54 -14.10 -13.82
N VAL A 250 0.46 -14.98 -13.81
CA VAL A 250 0.25 -16.44 -13.74
C VAL A 250 -0.54 -16.82 -12.48
N LEU A 251 -0.16 -16.31 -11.31
CA LEU A 251 -0.83 -16.63 -10.06
C LEU A 251 -2.25 -16.04 -10.01
N THR A 252 -2.46 -14.81 -10.53
CA THR A 252 -3.79 -14.21 -10.58
C THR A 252 -4.73 -14.95 -11.52
N ILE A 253 -4.24 -15.36 -12.70
CA ILE A 253 -5.00 -16.21 -13.64
C ILE A 253 -5.38 -17.54 -12.96
N PHE A 254 -4.44 -18.18 -12.28
CA PHE A 254 -4.69 -19.44 -11.59
C PHE A 254 -5.73 -19.26 -10.46
N SER A 255 -5.63 -18.17 -9.67
CA SER A 255 -6.64 -17.83 -8.66
C SER A 255 -8.02 -17.65 -9.26
N LEU A 256 -8.14 -16.93 -10.38
CA LEU A 256 -9.43 -16.68 -11.05
C LEU A 256 -10.06 -17.98 -11.61
N VAL A 257 -9.26 -18.85 -12.24
CA VAL A 257 -9.74 -20.14 -12.76
C VAL A 257 -10.29 -21.04 -11.65
N LEU A 258 -9.74 -20.93 -10.43
CA LEU A 258 -10.26 -21.65 -9.25
C LEU A 258 -11.50 -20.99 -8.63
N SER A 259 -11.76 -19.71 -8.93
CA SER A 259 -12.81 -18.91 -8.28
C SER A 259 -14.06 -18.74 -9.13
N THR A 260 -13.95 -18.69 -10.45
CA THR A 260 -15.08 -18.36 -11.33
C THR A 260 -14.92 -19.00 -12.71
N GLN A 261 -15.96 -18.97 -13.54
CA GLN A 261 -16.00 -19.56 -14.88
C GLN A 261 -16.87 -18.75 -15.85
N GLY A 262 -16.92 -19.18 -17.11
CA GLY A 262 -17.81 -18.54 -18.12
C GLY A 262 -17.42 -17.10 -18.46
N THR A 263 -18.44 -16.28 -18.67
CA THR A 263 -18.29 -14.85 -19.04
C THR A 263 -17.61 -14.02 -17.96
N SER A 264 -17.90 -14.31 -16.69
CA SER A 264 -17.27 -13.65 -15.54
C SER A 264 -15.76 -13.90 -15.52
N LEU A 265 -15.30 -15.13 -15.78
CA LEU A 265 -13.88 -15.43 -15.90
C LEU A 265 -13.23 -14.66 -17.05
N LEU A 266 -13.84 -14.63 -18.22
CA LEU A 266 -13.30 -13.91 -19.38
C LEU A 266 -13.17 -12.41 -19.09
N ALA A 267 -14.20 -11.78 -18.51
CA ALA A 267 -14.15 -10.37 -18.12
C ALA A 267 -13.07 -10.10 -17.08
N ALA A 268 -12.91 -10.97 -16.07
CA ALA A 268 -11.89 -10.82 -15.06
C ALA A 268 -10.47 -10.96 -15.64
N LEU A 269 -10.25 -11.91 -16.57
CA LEU A 269 -8.99 -12.09 -17.27
C LEU A 269 -8.62 -10.88 -18.15
N LEU A 270 -9.58 -10.24 -18.80
CA LEU A 270 -9.35 -8.98 -19.53
C LEU A 270 -8.83 -7.89 -18.58
N GLY A 271 -9.34 -7.85 -17.34
CA GLY A 271 -8.83 -6.95 -16.31
C GLY A 271 -7.37 -7.23 -15.95
N VAL A 272 -6.96 -8.49 -15.86
CA VAL A 272 -5.56 -8.88 -15.63
C VAL A 272 -4.69 -8.45 -16.81
N CYS A 273 -5.12 -8.69 -18.05
CA CYS A 273 -4.37 -8.26 -19.24
C CYS A 273 -4.19 -6.73 -19.29
N ALA A 274 -5.24 -5.96 -18.96
CA ALA A 274 -5.17 -4.50 -18.95
C ALA A 274 -4.26 -4.00 -17.81
N PHE A 275 -4.30 -4.62 -16.65
CA PHE A 275 -3.39 -4.35 -15.54
C PHE A 275 -1.93 -4.61 -15.94
N GLU A 276 -1.62 -5.77 -16.50
CA GLU A 276 -0.27 -6.10 -16.94
C GLU A 276 0.22 -5.20 -18.05
N ALA A 277 -0.64 -4.81 -19.00
CA ALA A 277 -0.28 -3.83 -20.03
C ALA A 277 0.14 -2.49 -19.39
N HIS A 278 -0.53 -2.07 -18.31
CA HIS A 278 -0.12 -0.89 -17.55
C HIS A 278 1.25 -1.08 -16.87
N LEU A 279 1.54 -2.25 -16.29
CA LEU A 279 2.83 -2.51 -15.66
C LEU A 279 3.97 -2.61 -16.72
N ILE A 280 3.69 -3.18 -17.88
CA ILE A 280 4.62 -3.21 -19.04
C ILE A 280 4.93 -1.78 -19.48
N TRP A 281 3.91 -0.91 -19.56
CA TRP A 281 4.12 0.52 -19.82
C TRP A 281 5.01 1.16 -18.76
N GLN A 282 4.86 0.84 -17.47
CA GLN A 282 5.76 1.34 -16.43
C GLN A 282 7.21 0.90 -16.66
N ILE A 283 7.44 -0.38 -17.01
CA ILE A 283 8.81 -0.89 -17.33
C ILE A 283 9.40 -0.11 -18.50
N SER A 284 8.61 0.17 -19.55
CA SER A 284 9.09 0.91 -20.73
C SER A 284 9.47 2.37 -20.43
N ARG A 285 9.02 2.90 -19.29
CA ARG A 285 9.29 4.26 -18.81
C ARG A 285 10.24 4.31 -17.61
N PHE A 286 10.70 3.13 -17.17
CA PHE A 286 11.59 3.04 -16.02
C PHE A 286 12.97 3.60 -16.37
N ASP A 287 13.38 4.61 -15.61
CA ASP A 287 14.72 5.17 -15.59
C ASP A 287 15.13 5.33 -14.12
N ALA A 288 16.20 4.65 -13.73
CA ALA A 288 16.68 4.62 -12.34
C ALA A 288 17.19 5.99 -11.85
N ASP A 289 17.54 6.88 -12.77
CA ASP A 289 18.12 8.19 -12.45
C ASP A 289 17.08 9.35 -12.57
N ASP A 290 15.86 9.09 -13.13
CA ASP A 290 14.77 10.08 -13.16
C ASP A 290 13.91 9.98 -11.90
N GLN A 291 14.29 10.70 -10.83
CA GLN A 291 13.58 10.77 -9.56
C GLN A 291 12.09 11.13 -9.73
N SER A 292 11.78 12.05 -10.64
CA SER A 292 10.41 12.49 -10.89
C SER A 292 9.60 11.44 -11.63
N GLY A 293 10.23 10.71 -12.54
CA GLY A 293 9.68 9.58 -13.27
C GLY A 293 9.36 8.42 -12.34
N LEU A 294 10.30 8.02 -11.48
CA LEU A 294 10.09 6.97 -10.48
C LEU A 294 8.87 7.24 -9.60
N LEU A 295 8.71 8.48 -9.11
CA LEU A 295 7.54 8.87 -8.32
C LEU A 295 6.24 8.83 -9.13
N ARG A 296 6.26 9.24 -10.42
CA ARG A 296 5.10 9.12 -11.32
C ARG A 296 4.70 7.67 -11.53
N LEU A 297 5.67 6.79 -11.81
CA LEU A 297 5.43 5.36 -11.98
C LEU A 297 4.85 4.74 -10.70
N PHE A 298 5.43 5.02 -9.55
CA PHE A 298 4.90 4.57 -8.27
C PHE A 298 3.45 5.00 -8.06
N ARG A 299 3.13 6.28 -8.30
CA ARG A 299 1.77 6.81 -8.14
C ARG A 299 0.77 6.20 -9.13
N SER A 300 1.19 5.83 -10.33
CA SER A 300 0.32 5.23 -11.35
C SER A 300 -0.18 3.83 -10.97
N ASN A 301 0.39 3.18 -9.94
CA ASN A 301 -0.09 1.90 -9.43
C ASN A 301 -1.50 2.00 -8.80
N ARG A 302 -1.97 3.19 -8.39
CA ARG A 302 -3.38 3.42 -8.09
C ARG A 302 -4.25 3.10 -9.30
N ASP A 303 -3.87 3.61 -10.47
CA ASP A 303 -4.67 3.48 -11.69
C ASP A 303 -4.62 2.02 -12.19
N ALA A 304 -3.45 1.38 -12.12
CA ALA A 304 -3.30 -0.05 -12.36
C ALA A 304 -4.26 -0.87 -11.47
N GLY A 305 -4.24 -0.63 -10.17
CA GLY A 305 -5.09 -1.37 -9.23
C GLY A 305 -6.59 -1.11 -9.42
N LEU A 306 -6.97 0.10 -9.83
CA LEU A 306 -8.37 0.43 -10.17
C LEU A 306 -8.85 -0.28 -11.45
N ILE A 307 -7.97 -0.55 -12.42
CA ILE A 307 -8.31 -1.37 -13.60
C ILE A 307 -8.87 -2.72 -13.15
N VAL A 308 -8.20 -3.41 -12.24
CA VAL A 308 -8.69 -4.70 -11.69
C VAL A 308 -10.05 -4.52 -11.02
N VAL A 309 -10.23 -3.48 -10.20
CA VAL A 309 -11.50 -3.20 -9.51
C VAL A 309 -12.65 -3.01 -10.50
N VAL A 310 -12.43 -2.26 -11.59
CA VAL A 310 -13.44 -2.01 -12.61
C VAL A 310 -13.81 -3.30 -13.35
N PHE A 311 -12.84 -4.04 -13.86
CA PHE A 311 -13.10 -5.26 -14.62
C PHE A 311 -13.70 -6.37 -13.77
N TRP A 312 -13.20 -6.59 -12.55
CA TRP A 312 -13.75 -7.61 -11.65
C TRP A 312 -15.11 -7.18 -11.08
N GLY A 313 -15.32 -5.87 -10.88
CA GLY A 313 -16.63 -5.34 -10.56
C GLY A 313 -17.66 -5.59 -11.65
N CYS A 314 -17.32 -5.35 -12.92
CA CYS A 314 -18.18 -5.70 -14.05
C CYS A 314 -18.40 -7.22 -14.13
N ALA A 315 -17.34 -8.03 -13.96
CA ALA A 315 -17.42 -9.49 -14.01
C ALA A 315 -18.35 -10.08 -12.93
N ALA A 316 -18.47 -9.42 -11.78
CA ALA A 316 -19.33 -9.83 -10.67
C ALA A 316 -20.84 -9.74 -10.99
N PHE A 317 -21.22 -9.06 -12.08
CA PHE A 317 -22.62 -8.91 -12.55
C PHE A 317 -22.90 -9.66 -13.87
N LEU A 318 -21.96 -10.46 -14.37
CA LEU A 318 -22.11 -11.31 -15.57
C LEU A 318 -22.42 -12.76 -15.19
#